data_ee30c0ba59c252eb635119989795097d
#
_entry.id   ee30c0ba59c252eb635119989795097d
#
_cell.length_a   1.000
_cell.length_b   1.000
_cell.length_c   1.000
_cell.angle_alpha   90.00
_cell.angle_beta   90.00
_cell.angle_gamma   90.00
#
_symmetry.space_group_name_H-M   'P 1'
#
loop_
_entity.id
_entity.type
_entity.pdbx_description
1 polymer ?
#
loop_
_entity_poly.entity_id
_entity_poly.type
_entity_poly.pdbx_seq_one_letter_code
_entity_poly.pdbx_strand_id
1 'polypeptide(L)'
;MSGSILRFLFSSKKRKSVCPICGRWSKNRHSCYHRTLQHTPLSGHPVMFEFVLHKYYCKNPSCIRKIFAEPIAGLARYARNTLRLDEFITSLSLRLSSTESSSFLLQEGIICSPSSCVRRLKRLSFPEKQRHTAIGIDDFAWRKGHHYGSVQVDMLTRKPIDLLYSRDSRSVYSWFLTHPEVKYVSRDGSIAFKEAISNACPQAEQIRDRFHLVKDFSSYIEKLVLRLHRDMEWKKQETRPSREDIHGVIWAHVVGMGNKVRREKIRRYQLFNELKSKGYSIREIARKTGMDSSNIRRHQEIRLDKLLTANQWSIIKHIEQISEGIAAGTMTGEQDIISHYKDVEGKDLIGLDQKLDECFKKRCVEQSKKRKLPKPSNKEIFKTFFCKGYKSAHPMLLEVLENNIAYRKLIILCREFRDMMNGYPFTHTLQMWIRLVRNLKIKECSDFCKMVELDFEAIANAVELPFNNGILEGTVNRIKNIKRMMFGKAGERLLKMKLILNSST
;
A
#
# COMPACT_ATOMS: atom_id res chain seq x y z
N MET A 1 -19.63 8.17 43.31
CA MET A 1 -20.52 9.20 43.85
C MET A 1 -21.87 8.55 44.09
N SER A 2 -22.28 8.34 45.33
CA SER A 2 -23.66 7.87 45.70
C SER A 2 -24.59 9.07 45.67
N GLY A 3 -24.96 9.52 44.48
CA GLY A 3 -25.98 10.55 44.32
C GLY A 3 -27.32 10.00 44.78
N SER A 4 -28.09 10.78 45.57
CA SER A 4 -29.45 10.44 45.95
C SER A 4 -30.31 10.23 44.70
N ILE A 5 -31.02 9.10 44.62
CA ILE A 5 -31.94 8.80 43.53
C ILE A 5 -33.18 9.69 43.64
N LEU A 6 -33.48 10.44 42.59
CA LEU A 6 -34.72 11.21 42.51
C LEU A 6 -35.87 10.27 42.11
N ARG A 7 -36.87 10.13 42.96
CA ARG A 7 -38.06 9.29 42.75
C ARG A 7 -39.29 10.16 42.54
N PHE A 8 -39.95 9.98 41.39
CA PHE A 8 -41.22 10.65 41.10
C PHE A 8 -42.34 9.62 41.13
N LEU A 9 -43.28 9.80 42.05
CA LEU A 9 -44.41 8.91 42.21
C LEU A 9 -45.62 9.40 41.42
N PHE A 10 -46.16 8.56 40.58
CA PHE A 10 -47.35 8.82 39.76
C PHE A 10 -48.46 7.81 40.11
N SER A 11 -49.63 8.29 40.43
CA SER A 11 -50.82 7.44 40.67
C SER A 11 -51.82 7.64 39.53
N SER A 12 -52.30 6.53 38.97
CA SER A 12 -53.34 6.61 37.92
C SER A 12 -54.70 7.04 38.52
N LYS A 13 -55.24 8.08 37.91
CA LYS A 13 -56.61 8.54 38.23
C LYS A 13 -57.70 7.95 37.33
N LYS A 14 -57.30 7.00 36.40
CA LYS A 14 -58.20 6.39 35.41
C LYS A 14 -59.27 5.53 36.13
N ARG A 15 -60.55 5.79 35.83
CA ARG A 15 -61.67 5.01 36.34
C ARG A 15 -62.08 3.86 35.40
N LYS A 16 -61.57 3.85 34.12
CA LYS A 16 -61.85 2.83 33.09
C LYS A 16 -60.64 2.65 32.23
N SER A 17 -60.48 1.47 31.63
CA SER A 17 -59.41 1.20 30.65
C SER A 17 -59.87 0.24 29.56
N VAL A 18 -59.20 0.27 28.41
CA VAL A 18 -59.54 -0.54 27.24
C VAL A 18 -58.76 -1.84 27.28
N CYS A 19 -59.43 -2.97 27.06
CA CYS A 19 -58.74 -4.26 26.91
C CYS A 19 -57.84 -4.25 25.67
N PRO A 20 -56.56 -4.57 25.77
CA PRO A 20 -55.63 -4.50 24.66
C PRO A 20 -55.84 -5.60 23.60
N ILE A 21 -56.71 -6.59 23.86
CA ILE A 21 -57.00 -7.68 22.91
C ILE A 21 -58.33 -7.43 22.15
N CYS A 22 -59.40 -7.16 22.89
CA CYS A 22 -60.75 -7.07 22.25
C CYS A 22 -61.26 -5.62 22.12
N GLY A 23 -60.50 -4.61 22.53
CA GLY A 23 -60.90 -3.21 22.41
C GLY A 23 -62.04 -2.74 23.33
N ARG A 24 -62.68 -3.63 24.10
CA ARG A 24 -63.81 -3.24 24.97
C ARG A 24 -63.33 -2.50 26.23
N TRP A 25 -64.09 -1.49 26.62
CA TRP A 25 -63.91 -0.76 27.85
C TRP A 25 -64.30 -1.57 29.08
N SER A 26 -63.49 -1.44 30.14
CA SER A 26 -63.86 -2.00 31.47
C SER A 26 -63.68 -0.92 32.57
N LYS A 27 -64.66 -0.89 33.49
CA LYS A 27 -64.64 -0.08 34.73
C LYS A 27 -64.32 -0.95 35.95
N ASN A 28 -64.33 -2.29 35.80
CA ASN A 28 -64.16 -3.21 36.90
C ASN A 28 -62.69 -3.37 37.25
N ARG A 29 -62.24 -2.71 38.28
CA ARG A 29 -60.92 -2.84 38.84
C ARG A 29 -60.69 -4.23 39.42
N HIS A 30 -59.53 -4.84 39.11
CA HIS A 30 -59.10 -6.08 39.74
C HIS A 30 -58.15 -5.80 40.90
N SER A 31 -57.08 -5.05 40.68
CA SER A 31 -56.02 -4.74 41.67
C SER A 31 -55.18 -3.56 41.20
N CYS A 32 -54.25 -3.12 42.02
CA CYS A 32 -53.19 -2.19 41.68
C CYS A 32 -51.88 -2.94 41.54
N TYR A 33 -50.96 -2.37 40.79
CA TYR A 33 -49.58 -2.86 40.71
C TYR A 33 -48.61 -1.69 40.54
N HIS A 34 -47.39 -1.88 41.02
CA HIS A 34 -46.33 -0.91 40.92
C HIS A 34 -45.48 -1.21 39.70
N ARG A 35 -45.05 -0.17 38.99
CA ARG A 35 -44.15 -0.25 37.88
C ARG A 35 -43.11 0.84 37.97
N THR A 36 -41.84 0.47 37.92
CA THR A 36 -40.72 1.41 37.98
C THR A 36 -40.07 1.52 36.61
N LEU A 37 -39.72 2.74 36.21
CA LEU A 37 -39.02 3.06 34.96
C LEU A 37 -37.84 3.94 35.28
N GLN A 38 -36.70 3.65 34.68
CA GLN A 38 -35.57 4.59 34.63
C GLN A 38 -35.89 5.72 33.65
N HIS A 39 -35.44 6.94 34.00
CA HIS A 39 -35.46 8.11 33.13
C HIS A 39 -34.04 8.66 32.95
N THR A 40 -33.86 9.61 32.02
CA THR A 40 -32.60 10.35 31.90
C THR A 40 -32.26 11.05 33.22
N PRO A 41 -31.00 11.07 33.65
CA PRO A 41 -30.56 11.77 34.84
C PRO A 41 -30.95 13.25 34.84
N LEU A 42 -31.16 13.82 35.98
CA LEU A 42 -31.44 15.24 36.18
C LEU A 42 -30.38 15.83 37.11
N SER A 43 -29.62 16.80 36.63
CA SER A 43 -28.56 17.46 37.42
C SER A 43 -27.58 16.49 38.08
N GLY A 44 -27.18 15.42 37.38
CA GLY A 44 -26.26 14.38 37.89
C GLY A 44 -26.88 13.34 38.81
N HIS A 45 -28.19 13.41 39.07
CA HIS A 45 -28.89 12.44 39.88
C HIS A 45 -29.65 11.42 39.03
N PRO A 46 -29.54 10.10 39.28
CA PRO A 46 -30.41 9.08 38.68
C PRO A 46 -31.89 9.34 38.94
N VAL A 47 -32.72 9.20 37.90
CA VAL A 47 -34.16 9.46 38.00
C VAL A 47 -34.95 8.16 37.81
N MET A 48 -35.88 7.90 38.74
CA MET A 48 -36.79 6.78 38.70
C MET A 48 -38.23 7.27 38.74
N PHE A 49 -39.05 6.81 37.78
CA PHE A 49 -40.48 7.02 37.77
C PHE A 49 -41.18 5.80 38.35
N GLU A 50 -41.95 5.98 39.40
CA GLU A 50 -42.73 4.94 40.04
C GLU A 50 -44.21 5.17 39.75
N PHE A 51 -44.86 4.20 39.11
CA PHE A 51 -46.25 4.28 38.72
C PHE A 51 -47.07 3.30 39.55
N VAL A 52 -48.14 3.79 40.14
CA VAL A 52 -49.21 2.99 40.73
C VAL A 52 -50.34 2.89 39.70
N LEU A 53 -50.52 1.72 39.12
CA LEU A 53 -51.39 1.46 37.98
C LEU A 53 -52.48 0.46 38.34
N HIS A 54 -53.61 0.50 37.64
CA HIS A 54 -54.73 -0.41 37.89
C HIS A 54 -54.74 -1.58 36.89
N LYS A 55 -55.12 -2.75 37.37
CA LYS A 55 -55.56 -3.89 36.55
C LYS A 55 -57.09 -3.92 36.51
N TYR A 56 -57.63 -4.35 35.37
CA TYR A 56 -59.07 -4.43 35.11
C TYR A 56 -59.46 -5.82 34.64
N TYR A 57 -60.69 -6.24 34.95
CA TYR A 57 -61.29 -7.44 34.36
C TYR A 57 -61.78 -7.15 32.94
N CYS A 58 -61.54 -8.05 32.01
CA CYS A 58 -62.20 -8.01 30.72
C CYS A 58 -63.56 -8.75 30.81
N LYS A 59 -64.66 -8.03 30.59
CA LYS A 59 -66.00 -8.59 30.64
C LYS A 59 -66.48 -9.21 29.33
N ASN A 60 -65.62 -9.25 28.28
CA ASN A 60 -65.99 -9.93 27.07
C ASN A 60 -65.77 -11.44 27.22
N PRO A 61 -66.88 -12.26 27.20
CA PRO A 61 -66.78 -13.70 27.37
C PRO A 61 -65.86 -14.37 26.29
N SER A 62 -65.90 -13.86 25.07
CA SER A 62 -65.12 -14.37 23.95
C SER A 62 -63.67 -13.89 23.96
N CYS A 63 -63.23 -13.08 24.90
CA CYS A 63 -61.87 -12.59 24.96
C CYS A 63 -61.01 -13.57 25.78
N ILE A 64 -59.91 -13.97 25.17
CA ILE A 64 -58.90 -14.83 25.83
C ILE A 64 -58.25 -14.18 27.04
N ARG A 65 -58.28 -12.84 27.12
CA ARG A 65 -57.69 -12.09 28.22
C ARG A 65 -58.73 -11.76 29.28
N LYS A 66 -58.62 -12.35 30.42
CA LYS A 66 -59.54 -12.10 31.55
C LYS A 66 -59.15 -10.89 32.40
N ILE A 67 -57.85 -10.66 32.61
CA ILE A 67 -57.32 -9.53 33.37
C ILE A 67 -56.27 -8.80 32.55
N PHE A 68 -56.29 -7.47 32.51
CA PHE A 68 -55.32 -6.63 31.84
C PHE A 68 -54.94 -5.41 32.69
N ALA A 69 -53.69 -4.97 32.52
CA ALA A 69 -53.20 -3.73 33.13
C ALA A 69 -53.52 -2.53 32.22
N GLU A 70 -53.79 -1.39 32.78
CA GLU A 70 -53.92 -0.15 32.02
C GLU A 70 -52.61 0.20 31.31
N PRO A 71 -52.66 0.65 30.08
CA PRO A 71 -51.47 1.09 29.35
C PRO A 71 -51.04 2.48 29.81
N ILE A 72 -49.72 2.70 29.88
CA ILE A 72 -49.12 4.02 29.97
C ILE A 72 -48.93 4.53 28.55
N ALA A 73 -49.47 5.73 28.23
CA ALA A 73 -49.33 6.32 26.93
C ALA A 73 -47.83 6.47 26.54
N GLY A 74 -47.50 6.14 25.30
CA GLY A 74 -46.14 6.25 24.83
C GLY A 74 -45.14 5.22 25.36
N LEU A 75 -45.56 4.19 26.10
CA LEU A 75 -44.67 3.16 26.64
C LEU A 75 -45.02 1.77 26.10
N ALA A 76 -44.01 1.06 25.62
CA ALA A 76 -44.16 -0.34 25.29
C ALA A 76 -44.46 -1.19 26.54
N ARG A 77 -45.23 -2.27 26.33
CA ARG A 77 -45.48 -3.26 27.36
C ARG A 77 -44.16 -3.84 27.89
N TYR A 78 -43.96 -3.91 29.15
CA TYR A 78 -42.72 -4.36 29.82
C TYR A 78 -41.50 -3.44 29.65
N ALA A 79 -41.63 -2.22 29.12
CA ALA A 79 -40.54 -1.26 29.12
C ALA A 79 -40.02 -1.00 30.54
N ARG A 80 -38.72 -0.94 30.73
CA ARG A 80 -38.04 -0.59 31.98
C ARG A 80 -37.47 0.83 31.96
N ASN A 81 -37.45 1.45 30.80
CA ASN A 81 -36.98 2.81 30.60
C ASN A 81 -38.06 3.65 29.94
N THR A 82 -38.01 4.97 30.14
CA THR A 82 -38.77 5.90 29.33
C THR A 82 -38.27 5.90 27.90
N LEU A 83 -39.09 6.34 26.94
CA LEU A 83 -38.69 6.43 25.51
C LEU A 83 -37.45 7.29 25.36
N ARG A 84 -37.40 8.46 25.99
CA ARG A 84 -36.24 9.36 25.93
C ARG A 84 -34.95 8.69 26.40
N LEU A 85 -35.00 7.90 27.48
CA LEU A 85 -33.82 7.15 27.92
C LEU A 85 -33.45 6.03 26.96
N ASP A 86 -34.43 5.32 26.38
CA ASP A 86 -34.15 4.29 25.35
C ASP A 86 -33.52 4.89 24.10
N GLU A 87 -33.97 6.05 23.66
CA GLU A 87 -33.34 6.81 22.54
C GLU A 87 -31.90 7.23 22.86
N PHE A 88 -31.67 7.74 24.07
CA PHE A 88 -30.33 8.11 24.52
C PHE A 88 -29.38 6.92 24.57
N ILE A 89 -29.79 5.80 25.18
CA ILE A 89 -28.99 4.56 25.23
C ILE A 89 -28.71 4.05 23.82
N THR A 90 -29.68 4.10 22.92
CA THR A 90 -29.55 3.65 21.54
C THR A 90 -28.57 4.51 20.76
N SER A 91 -28.69 5.84 20.85
CA SER A 91 -27.79 6.80 20.23
C SER A 91 -26.35 6.62 20.71
N LEU A 92 -26.16 6.45 22.03
CA LEU A 92 -24.85 6.20 22.61
C LEU A 92 -24.26 4.86 22.12
N SER A 93 -25.09 3.80 22.09
CA SER A 93 -24.69 2.46 21.67
C SER A 93 -24.35 2.38 20.18
N LEU A 94 -24.90 3.25 19.34
CA LEU A 94 -24.49 3.38 17.93
C LEU A 94 -23.08 3.97 17.79
N ARG A 95 -22.70 4.90 18.65
CA ARG A 95 -21.44 5.64 18.59
C ARG A 95 -20.27 4.94 19.28
N LEU A 96 -20.51 4.30 20.44
CA LEU A 96 -19.49 3.66 21.29
C LEU A 96 -19.57 2.13 21.21
N SER A 97 -18.57 1.43 21.74
CA SER A 97 -18.69 -0.02 22.00
C SER A 97 -19.76 -0.30 23.03
N SER A 98 -20.27 -1.53 23.09
CA SER A 98 -21.28 -1.90 24.09
C SER A 98 -20.75 -1.82 25.52
N THR A 99 -19.48 -2.12 25.73
CA THR A 99 -18.81 -2.02 27.05
C THR A 99 -18.60 -0.57 27.46
N GLU A 100 -18.09 0.27 26.56
CA GLU A 100 -17.94 1.71 26.82
C GLU A 100 -19.29 2.39 27.05
N SER A 101 -20.31 2.06 26.24
CA SER A 101 -21.67 2.56 26.45
C SER A 101 -22.20 2.19 27.83
N SER A 102 -22.02 0.93 28.24
CA SER A 102 -22.47 0.46 29.57
C SER A 102 -21.71 1.17 30.69
N SER A 103 -20.39 1.35 30.56
CA SER A 103 -19.57 2.05 31.56
C SER A 103 -19.95 3.52 31.67
N PHE A 104 -20.12 4.21 30.53
CA PHE A 104 -20.57 5.61 30.52
C PHE A 104 -21.97 5.77 31.18
N LEU A 105 -22.92 4.90 30.80
CA LEU A 105 -24.25 4.92 31.36
C LEU A 105 -24.25 4.69 32.89
N LEU A 106 -23.36 3.80 33.36
CA LEU A 106 -23.22 3.55 34.80
C LEU A 106 -22.68 4.77 35.56
N GLN A 107 -21.74 5.52 34.96
CA GLN A 107 -21.24 6.78 35.54
C GLN A 107 -22.37 7.82 35.70
N GLU A 108 -23.33 7.81 34.78
CA GLU A 108 -24.53 8.65 34.83
C GLU A 108 -25.66 8.05 35.70
N GLY A 109 -25.39 6.98 36.43
CA GLY A 109 -26.40 6.31 37.29
C GLY A 109 -27.46 5.52 36.51
N ILE A 110 -27.23 5.23 35.22
CA ILE A 110 -28.14 4.45 34.39
C ILE A 110 -27.65 3.00 34.31
N ILE A 111 -28.47 2.06 34.76
CA ILE A 111 -28.15 0.63 34.74
C ILE A 111 -28.52 0.03 33.39
N CYS A 112 -27.52 -0.23 32.57
CA CYS A 112 -27.68 -0.89 31.27
C CYS A 112 -26.47 -1.77 30.96
N SER A 113 -26.69 -3.09 30.88
CA SER A 113 -25.60 -4.03 30.56
C SER A 113 -25.14 -3.94 29.09
N PRO A 114 -23.89 -4.31 28.78
CA PRO A 114 -23.39 -4.35 27.39
C PRO A 114 -24.28 -5.17 26.46
N SER A 115 -24.76 -6.33 26.91
CA SER A 115 -25.69 -7.17 26.15
C SER A 115 -27.05 -6.50 25.91
N SER A 116 -27.53 -5.65 26.83
CA SER A 116 -28.74 -4.86 26.63
C SER A 116 -28.55 -3.76 25.58
N CYS A 117 -27.37 -3.12 25.52
CA CYS A 117 -27.01 -2.17 24.46
C CYS A 117 -27.05 -2.86 23.07
N VAL A 118 -26.38 -4.01 22.92
CA VAL A 118 -26.39 -4.78 21.67
C VAL A 118 -27.79 -5.23 21.26
N ARG A 119 -28.60 -5.68 22.24
CA ARG A 119 -29.99 -6.14 21.99
C ARG A 119 -30.87 -5.02 21.47
N ARG A 120 -30.68 -3.79 21.96
CA ARG A 120 -31.39 -2.60 21.44
C ARG A 120 -31.01 -2.33 20.01
N LEU A 121 -29.72 -2.31 19.68
CA LEU A 121 -29.26 -2.12 18.30
C LEU A 121 -29.87 -3.17 17.37
N LYS A 122 -29.86 -4.45 17.75
CA LYS A 122 -30.43 -5.54 16.93
C LYS A 122 -31.94 -5.42 16.65
N ARG A 123 -32.69 -4.64 17.45
CA ARG A 123 -34.12 -4.39 17.25
C ARG A 123 -34.41 -3.24 16.29
N LEU A 124 -33.42 -2.41 15.99
CA LEU A 124 -33.61 -1.32 15.03
C LEU A 124 -33.87 -1.88 13.64
N SER A 125 -34.74 -1.22 12.90
CA SER A 125 -34.91 -1.42 11.47
C SER A 125 -33.93 -0.58 10.69
N PHE A 126 -33.56 -1.02 9.50
CA PHE A 126 -32.86 -0.15 8.55
C PHE A 126 -33.83 0.90 8.00
N PRO A 127 -33.32 2.06 7.55
CA PRO A 127 -34.15 3.03 6.83
C PRO A 127 -34.85 2.38 5.64
N GLU A 128 -35.98 2.91 5.26
CA GLU A 128 -36.66 2.49 4.02
C GLU A 128 -35.71 2.67 2.82
N LYS A 129 -35.84 1.74 1.86
CA LYS A 129 -35.03 1.80 0.65
C LYS A 129 -35.36 3.09 -0.11
N GLN A 130 -34.36 3.95 -0.20
CA GLN A 130 -34.40 5.13 -1.07
C GLN A 130 -33.89 4.76 -2.46
N ARG A 131 -34.27 5.52 -3.47
CA ARG A 131 -33.74 5.38 -4.83
C ARG A 131 -32.38 6.12 -4.91
N HIS A 132 -31.38 5.42 -5.39
CA HIS A 132 -30.03 5.93 -5.51
C HIS A 132 -29.59 5.88 -6.97
N THR A 133 -29.33 7.03 -7.57
CA THR A 133 -28.95 7.11 -8.99
C THR A 133 -27.44 7.12 -9.23
N ALA A 134 -26.65 7.51 -8.24
CA ALA A 134 -25.18 7.54 -8.31
C ALA A 134 -24.60 6.83 -7.09
N ILE A 135 -23.91 5.73 -7.32
CA ILE A 135 -23.37 4.85 -6.28
C ILE A 135 -21.87 4.73 -6.40
N GLY A 136 -21.17 4.81 -5.27
CA GLY A 136 -19.80 4.38 -5.17
C GLY A 136 -19.71 3.02 -4.50
N ILE A 137 -18.87 2.12 -5.01
CA ILE A 137 -18.56 0.82 -4.43
C ILE A 137 -17.06 0.67 -4.21
N ASP A 138 -16.70 0.18 -3.02
CA ASP A 138 -15.29 -0.12 -2.67
C ASP A 138 -15.22 -1.37 -1.79
N ASP A 139 -14.05 -2.00 -1.73
CA ASP A 139 -13.84 -3.14 -0.85
C ASP A 139 -13.29 -2.72 0.52
N PHE A 140 -13.56 -3.54 1.51
CA PHE A 140 -12.95 -3.40 2.83
C PHE A 140 -12.62 -4.75 3.43
N ALA A 141 -11.54 -4.83 4.22
CA ALA A 141 -11.19 -6.09 4.88
C ALA A 141 -12.06 -6.33 6.12
N TRP A 142 -12.85 -7.41 6.12
CA TRP A 142 -13.42 -7.98 7.33
C TRP A 142 -12.33 -8.54 8.23
N ARG A 143 -11.48 -9.39 7.65
CA ARG A 143 -10.28 -9.92 8.28
C ARG A 143 -9.15 -9.83 7.26
N LYS A 144 -8.19 -8.94 7.54
CA LYS A 144 -7.07 -8.66 6.64
C LYS A 144 -6.37 -9.96 6.22
N GLY A 145 -6.21 -10.14 4.90
CA GLY A 145 -5.62 -11.34 4.32
C GLY A 145 -6.55 -12.54 4.14
N HIS A 146 -7.77 -12.52 4.70
CA HIS A 146 -8.68 -13.67 4.66
C HIS A 146 -10.05 -13.37 4.06
N HIS A 147 -10.71 -12.31 4.51
CA HIS A 147 -12.09 -12.04 4.14
C HIS A 147 -12.32 -10.56 3.89
N TYR A 148 -12.94 -10.26 2.75
CA TYR A 148 -13.25 -8.92 2.30
C TYR A 148 -14.75 -8.80 2.01
N GLY A 149 -15.31 -7.64 2.30
CA GLY A 149 -16.65 -7.23 1.93
C GLY A 149 -16.62 -6.03 1.02
N SER A 150 -17.78 -5.57 0.59
CA SER A 150 -17.95 -4.33 -0.16
C SER A 150 -18.92 -3.38 0.53
N VAL A 151 -18.69 -2.08 0.35
CA VAL A 151 -19.55 -1.02 0.87
C VAL A 151 -20.10 -0.20 -0.30
N GLN A 152 -21.38 0.10 -0.24
CA GLN A 152 -22.08 0.94 -1.20
C GLN A 152 -22.41 2.27 -0.54
N VAL A 153 -22.09 3.36 -1.25
CA VAL A 153 -22.28 4.74 -0.79
C VAL A 153 -23.02 5.51 -1.85
N ASP A 154 -24.03 6.25 -1.46
CA ASP A 154 -24.67 7.22 -2.34
C ASP A 154 -23.75 8.42 -2.54
N MET A 155 -23.37 8.67 -3.79
CA MET A 155 -22.43 9.71 -4.17
C MET A 155 -23.02 11.12 -4.06
N LEU A 156 -24.35 11.24 -4.12
CA LEU A 156 -25.07 12.51 -4.03
C LEU A 156 -25.26 12.93 -2.56
N THR A 157 -25.77 12.01 -1.72
CA THR A 157 -26.00 12.29 -0.29
C THR A 157 -24.78 12.09 0.57
N ARG A 158 -23.75 11.44 0.03
CA ARG A 158 -22.49 11.08 0.71
C ARG A 158 -22.68 10.14 1.90
N LYS A 159 -23.77 9.34 1.90
CA LYS A 159 -24.10 8.42 2.98
C LYS A 159 -23.90 6.98 2.57
N PRO A 160 -23.38 6.12 3.45
CA PRO A 160 -23.37 4.68 3.20
C PRO A 160 -24.80 4.15 3.19
N ILE A 161 -25.13 3.37 2.15
CA ILE A 161 -26.45 2.80 1.94
C ILE A 161 -26.50 1.31 2.23
N ASP A 162 -25.39 0.62 1.96
CA ASP A 162 -25.34 -0.81 2.24
C ASP A 162 -23.91 -1.29 2.51
N LEU A 163 -23.83 -2.51 3.04
CA LEU A 163 -22.59 -3.21 3.31
C LEU A 163 -22.82 -4.69 3.05
N LEU A 164 -22.04 -5.28 2.13
CA LEU A 164 -22.08 -6.70 1.81
C LEU A 164 -20.95 -7.44 2.51
N TYR A 165 -21.25 -8.66 2.94
CA TYR A 165 -20.26 -9.52 3.59
C TYR A 165 -19.21 -10.06 2.63
N SER A 166 -19.47 -10.01 1.32
CA SER A 166 -18.54 -10.42 0.27
C SER A 166 -18.28 -9.31 -0.74
N ARG A 167 -17.16 -9.42 -1.47
CA ARG A 167 -16.80 -8.62 -2.64
C ARG A 167 -16.83 -9.40 -3.93
N ASP A 168 -17.34 -10.63 -3.91
CA ASP A 168 -17.42 -11.47 -5.09
C ASP A 168 -18.43 -10.90 -6.11
N SER A 169 -18.21 -11.25 -7.39
CA SER A 169 -19.04 -10.78 -8.51
C SER A 169 -20.52 -11.12 -8.32
N ARG A 170 -20.83 -12.30 -7.75
CA ARG A 170 -22.21 -12.77 -7.56
C ARG A 170 -22.98 -11.92 -6.54
N SER A 171 -22.35 -11.62 -5.40
CA SER A 171 -22.95 -10.81 -4.34
C SER A 171 -23.21 -9.39 -4.84
N VAL A 172 -22.23 -8.80 -5.53
CA VAL A 172 -22.35 -7.45 -6.11
C VAL A 172 -23.42 -7.42 -7.21
N TYR A 173 -23.42 -8.39 -8.11
CA TYR A 173 -24.43 -8.55 -9.15
C TYR A 173 -25.85 -8.62 -8.55
N SER A 174 -26.06 -9.48 -7.56
CA SER A 174 -27.38 -9.64 -6.91
C SER A 174 -27.84 -8.34 -6.25
N TRP A 175 -26.91 -7.56 -5.68
CA TRP A 175 -27.25 -6.28 -5.09
C TRP A 175 -27.69 -5.26 -6.14
N PHE A 176 -26.95 -5.12 -7.26
CA PHE A 176 -27.30 -4.19 -8.32
C PHE A 176 -28.61 -4.56 -9.04
N LEU A 177 -28.93 -5.85 -9.19
CA LEU A 177 -30.23 -6.29 -9.72
C LEU A 177 -31.42 -5.75 -8.92
N THR A 178 -31.24 -5.49 -7.62
CA THR A 178 -32.31 -4.91 -6.77
C THR A 178 -32.31 -3.38 -6.78
N HIS A 179 -31.45 -2.73 -7.58
CA HIS A 179 -31.33 -1.28 -7.71
C HIS A 179 -31.25 -0.85 -9.19
N PRO A 180 -32.29 -1.12 -9.99
CA PRO A 180 -32.31 -0.83 -11.44
C PRO A 180 -32.32 0.67 -11.76
N GLU A 181 -32.55 1.53 -10.78
CA GLU A 181 -32.56 2.98 -10.92
C GLU A 181 -31.16 3.61 -11.00
N VAL A 182 -30.11 2.80 -10.81
CA VAL A 182 -28.72 3.28 -10.81
C VAL A 182 -28.29 3.69 -12.20
N LYS A 183 -27.75 4.91 -12.32
CA LYS A 183 -27.25 5.51 -13.57
C LYS A 183 -25.73 5.64 -13.60
N TYR A 184 -25.11 5.88 -12.44
CA TYR A 184 -23.67 6.11 -12.31
C TYR A 184 -23.09 5.21 -11.22
N VAL A 185 -22.00 4.50 -11.54
CA VAL A 185 -21.32 3.66 -10.56
C VAL A 185 -19.83 3.96 -10.56
N SER A 186 -19.36 4.55 -9.45
CA SER A 186 -17.94 4.74 -9.24
C SER A 186 -17.33 3.52 -8.53
N ARG A 187 -16.23 2.97 -9.07
CA ARG A 187 -15.58 1.75 -8.60
C ARG A 187 -14.06 1.82 -8.74
N ASP A 188 -13.39 0.92 -8.02
CA ASP A 188 -11.97 0.64 -8.25
C ASP A 188 -11.74 -0.18 -9.54
N GLY A 189 -10.51 -0.67 -9.73
CA GLY A 189 -10.11 -1.47 -10.87
C GLY A 189 -10.52 -2.93 -10.88
N SER A 190 -11.33 -3.36 -9.93
CA SER A 190 -11.74 -4.76 -9.82
C SER A 190 -12.53 -5.22 -11.06
N ILE A 191 -12.03 -6.27 -11.71
CA ILE A 191 -12.72 -6.94 -12.83
C ILE A 191 -14.05 -7.49 -12.35
N ALA A 192 -14.10 -8.06 -11.14
CA ALA A 192 -15.31 -8.61 -10.55
C ALA A 192 -16.41 -7.56 -10.39
N PHE A 193 -16.06 -6.33 -10.00
CA PHE A 193 -17.02 -5.23 -9.91
C PHE A 193 -17.46 -4.78 -11.30
N LYS A 194 -16.51 -4.62 -12.23
CA LYS A 194 -16.81 -4.23 -13.62
C LYS A 194 -17.86 -5.16 -14.24
N GLU A 195 -17.60 -6.48 -14.22
CA GLU A 195 -18.46 -7.48 -14.81
C GLU A 195 -19.82 -7.57 -14.10
N ALA A 196 -19.83 -7.56 -12.78
CA ALA A 196 -21.07 -7.62 -12.00
C ALA A 196 -22.00 -6.43 -12.31
N ILE A 197 -21.44 -5.22 -12.39
CA ILE A 197 -22.19 -4.01 -12.70
C ILE A 197 -22.68 -4.02 -14.16
N SER A 198 -21.81 -4.35 -15.13
CA SER A 198 -22.18 -4.40 -16.54
C SER A 198 -23.30 -5.39 -16.80
N ASN A 199 -23.32 -6.52 -16.09
CA ASN A 199 -24.34 -7.55 -16.25
C ASN A 199 -25.65 -7.23 -15.52
N ALA A 200 -25.58 -6.58 -14.34
CA ALA A 200 -26.77 -6.26 -13.54
C ALA A 200 -27.45 -4.96 -13.97
N CYS A 201 -26.66 -3.96 -14.35
CA CYS A 201 -27.13 -2.62 -14.72
C CYS A 201 -26.41 -2.15 -16.00
N PRO A 202 -26.71 -2.73 -17.17
CA PRO A 202 -26.02 -2.39 -18.43
C PRO A 202 -26.21 -0.94 -18.86
N GLN A 203 -27.24 -0.26 -18.35
CA GLN A 203 -27.52 1.16 -18.58
C GLN A 203 -26.65 2.09 -17.70
N ALA A 204 -25.96 1.55 -16.68
CA ALA A 204 -25.22 2.38 -15.75
C ALA A 204 -23.83 2.73 -16.31
N GLU A 205 -23.51 4.02 -16.31
CA GLU A 205 -22.18 4.51 -16.64
C GLU A 205 -21.22 4.23 -15.49
N GLN A 206 -20.18 3.45 -15.78
CA GLN A 206 -19.15 3.15 -14.80
C GLN A 206 -18.08 4.24 -14.79
N ILE A 207 -17.58 4.55 -13.61
CA ILE A 207 -16.59 5.61 -13.38
C ILE A 207 -15.43 4.99 -12.60
N ARG A 208 -14.24 5.13 -13.14
CA ARG A 208 -13.04 4.60 -12.47
C ARG A 208 -12.59 5.51 -11.33
N ASP A 209 -12.14 4.94 -10.23
CA ASP A 209 -11.58 5.72 -9.12
C ASP A 209 -10.31 6.46 -9.53
N ARG A 210 -10.39 7.78 -9.49
CA ARG A 210 -9.30 8.70 -9.86
C ARG A 210 -8.05 8.54 -9.00
N PHE A 211 -8.21 8.31 -7.71
CA PHE A 211 -7.08 8.11 -6.79
C PHE A 211 -6.32 6.82 -7.13
N HIS A 212 -7.05 5.73 -7.36
CA HIS A 212 -6.45 4.46 -7.75
C HIS A 212 -5.75 4.56 -9.11
N LEU A 213 -6.29 5.30 -10.08
CA LEU A 213 -5.64 5.52 -11.38
C LEU A 213 -4.29 6.22 -11.25
N VAL A 214 -4.20 7.30 -10.46
CA VAL A 214 -2.93 8.01 -10.22
C VAL A 214 -1.94 7.11 -9.49
N LYS A 215 -2.40 6.33 -8.51
CA LYS A 215 -1.59 5.35 -7.78
C LYS A 215 -1.09 4.22 -8.68
N ASP A 216 -1.94 3.71 -9.54
CA ASP A 216 -1.58 2.68 -10.52
C ASP A 216 -0.48 3.22 -11.45
N PHE A 217 -0.67 4.39 -12.04
CA PHE A 217 0.36 5.00 -12.89
C PHE A 217 1.67 5.23 -12.14
N SER A 218 1.62 5.70 -10.89
CA SER A 218 2.80 5.82 -10.04
C SER A 218 3.55 4.50 -9.89
N SER A 219 2.83 3.37 -9.75
CA SER A 219 3.46 2.06 -9.64
C SER A 219 4.21 1.62 -10.91
N TYR A 220 3.71 2.01 -12.09
CA TYR A 220 4.42 1.79 -13.35
C TYR A 220 5.67 2.68 -13.46
N ILE A 221 5.59 3.93 -13.01
CA ILE A 221 6.76 4.82 -12.94
C ILE A 221 7.81 4.29 -11.93
N GLU A 222 7.38 3.74 -10.81
CA GLU A 222 8.28 3.08 -9.85
C GLU A 222 9.00 1.88 -10.50
N LYS A 223 8.31 1.05 -11.28
CA LYS A 223 8.91 -0.05 -12.04
C LYS A 223 9.93 0.45 -13.05
N LEU A 224 9.61 1.54 -13.79
CA LEU A 224 10.54 2.20 -14.70
C LEU A 224 11.82 2.64 -13.98
N VAL A 225 11.67 3.37 -12.87
CA VAL A 225 12.81 3.88 -12.09
C VAL A 225 13.67 2.73 -11.54
N LEU A 226 13.03 1.63 -11.09
CA LEU A 226 13.73 0.43 -10.66
C LEU A 226 14.53 -0.24 -11.78
N ARG A 227 14.00 -0.28 -13.00
CA ARG A 227 14.73 -0.79 -14.16
C ARG A 227 15.92 0.11 -14.48
N LEU A 228 15.71 1.41 -14.56
CA LEU A 228 16.77 2.39 -14.80
C LEU A 228 17.87 2.32 -13.75
N HIS A 229 17.50 2.15 -12.47
CA HIS A 229 18.47 1.99 -11.39
C HIS A 229 19.35 0.75 -11.60
N ARG A 230 18.78 -0.38 -11.98
CA ARG A 230 19.54 -1.59 -12.34
C ARG A 230 20.45 -1.36 -13.54
N ASP A 231 19.93 -0.75 -14.61
CA ASP A 231 20.70 -0.49 -15.83
C ASP A 231 21.88 0.47 -15.56
N MET A 232 21.70 1.45 -14.68
CA MET A 232 22.79 2.36 -14.27
C MET A 232 23.81 1.67 -13.37
N GLU A 233 23.39 0.80 -12.46
CA GLU A 233 24.32 -0.02 -11.66
C GLU A 233 25.17 -0.92 -12.58
N TRP A 234 24.55 -1.55 -13.59
CA TRP A 234 25.27 -2.34 -14.58
C TRP A 234 26.28 -1.50 -15.38
N LYS A 235 25.89 -0.34 -15.92
CA LYS A 235 26.81 0.54 -16.65
C LYS A 235 27.97 1.05 -15.79
N LYS A 236 27.78 1.27 -14.50
CA LYS A 236 28.87 1.63 -13.58
C LYS A 236 29.74 0.43 -13.19
N GLN A 237 29.27 -0.79 -13.38
CA GLN A 237 30.04 -2.03 -13.20
C GLN A 237 30.96 -2.36 -14.40
N GLU A 238 30.67 -1.84 -15.58
CA GLU A 238 31.54 -1.90 -16.75
C GLU A 238 32.75 -0.95 -16.66
N THR A 239 33.23 -0.64 -15.46
CA THR A 239 34.51 0.04 -15.34
C THR A 239 35.60 -0.90 -15.73
N ARG A 240 36.26 -0.54 -16.85
CA ARG A 240 37.38 -1.26 -17.41
C ARG A 240 38.45 -1.52 -16.33
N PRO A 241 39.08 -2.70 -16.30
CA PRO A 241 40.22 -2.92 -15.42
C PRO A 241 41.27 -1.86 -15.66
N SER A 242 41.95 -1.44 -14.61
CA SER A 242 43.00 -0.44 -14.73
C SER A 242 44.17 -1.02 -15.54
N ARG A 243 44.94 -0.11 -16.13
CA ARG A 243 46.21 -0.48 -16.82
C ARG A 243 47.06 -1.42 -15.95
N GLU A 244 47.11 -1.16 -14.64
CA GLU A 244 47.87 -1.95 -13.65
C GLU A 244 47.33 -3.35 -13.45
N ASP A 245 46.01 -3.54 -13.52
CA ASP A 245 45.38 -4.86 -13.37
C ASP A 245 45.65 -5.76 -14.59
N ILE A 246 45.48 -5.21 -15.77
CA ILE A 246 45.75 -5.93 -17.05
C ILE A 246 47.22 -6.30 -17.11
N HIS A 247 48.09 -5.32 -16.81
CA HIS A 247 49.54 -5.53 -16.75
C HIS A 247 49.91 -6.62 -15.75
N GLY A 248 49.27 -6.62 -14.53
CA GLY A 248 49.50 -7.63 -13.52
C GLY A 248 49.14 -9.05 -13.98
N VAL A 249 47.99 -9.22 -14.67
CA VAL A 249 47.56 -10.54 -15.19
C VAL A 249 48.49 -11.05 -16.27
N ILE A 250 48.83 -10.19 -17.22
CA ILE A 250 49.72 -10.56 -18.35
C ILE A 250 51.12 -10.86 -17.81
N TRP A 251 51.65 -10.05 -16.91
CA TRP A 251 52.93 -10.28 -16.27
C TRP A 251 52.96 -11.62 -15.53
N ALA A 252 51.91 -11.94 -14.76
CA ALA A 252 51.80 -13.21 -14.05
C ALA A 252 51.77 -14.42 -15.02
N HIS A 253 51.13 -14.25 -16.19
CA HIS A 253 51.09 -15.27 -17.25
C HIS A 253 52.48 -15.50 -17.85
N VAL A 254 53.14 -14.42 -18.28
CA VAL A 254 54.48 -14.46 -18.87
C VAL A 254 55.50 -15.06 -17.91
N VAL A 255 55.46 -14.73 -16.64
CA VAL A 255 56.30 -15.30 -15.58
C VAL A 255 56.03 -16.80 -15.45
N GLY A 256 54.76 -17.22 -15.60
CA GLY A 256 54.33 -18.63 -15.55
C GLY A 256 54.88 -19.52 -16.64
N MET A 257 55.28 -18.96 -17.78
CA MET A 257 55.80 -19.69 -18.95
C MET A 257 57.23 -20.26 -18.78
N GLY A 258 57.99 -19.83 -17.76
CA GLY A 258 59.35 -20.28 -17.50
C GLY A 258 59.43 -21.61 -16.73
N ASN A 259 60.60 -22.26 -16.75
CA ASN A 259 60.84 -23.42 -15.90
C ASN A 259 60.81 -23.05 -14.40
N LYS A 260 60.63 -24.05 -13.51
CA LYS A 260 60.46 -23.85 -12.08
C LYS A 260 61.54 -22.96 -11.41
N VAL A 261 62.80 -23.14 -11.83
CA VAL A 261 63.95 -22.38 -11.29
C VAL A 261 63.89 -20.90 -11.71
N ARG A 262 63.51 -20.65 -12.97
CA ARG A 262 63.43 -19.28 -13.52
C ARG A 262 62.23 -18.53 -12.90
N ARG A 263 61.09 -19.22 -12.77
CA ARG A 263 59.90 -18.66 -12.09
C ARG A 263 60.21 -18.21 -10.66
N GLU A 264 60.93 -19.04 -9.93
CA GLU A 264 61.32 -18.71 -8.57
C GLU A 264 62.29 -17.53 -8.50
N LYS A 265 63.25 -17.41 -9.44
CA LYS A 265 64.16 -16.25 -9.53
C LYS A 265 63.40 -14.95 -9.78
N ILE A 266 62.42 -14.96 -10.72
CA ILE A 266 61.62 -13.78 -11.08
C ILE A 266 60.75 -13.39 -9.86
N ARG A 267 60.12 -14.35 -9.18
CA ARG A 267 59.29 -14.11 -8.00
C ARG A 267 60.11 -13.46 -6.87
N ARG A 268 61.29 -13.93 -6.63
CA ARG A 268 62.23 -13.34 -5.64
C ARG A 268 62.64 -11.91 -6.03
N TYR A 269 62.89 -11.66 -7.28
CA TYR A 269 63.20 -10.34 -7.80
C TYR A 269 62.00 -9.38 -7.60
N GLN A 270 60.82 -9.80 -7.89
CA GLN A 270 59.62 -8.98 -7.67
C GLN A 270 59.38 -8.66 -6.21
N LEU A 271 59.42 -9.66 -5.35
CA LEU A 271 59.28 -9.48 -3.90
C LEU A 271 60.30 -8.54 -3.33
N PHE A 272 61.54 -8.65 -3.79
CA PHE A 272 62.63 -7.74 -3.40
C PHE A 272 62.31 -6.28 -3.78
N ASN A 273 61.89 -6.04 -5.03
CA ASN A 273 61.62 -4.71 -5.53
C ASN A 273 60.38 -4.10 -4.80
N GLU A 274 59.36 -4.89 -4.57
CA GLU A 274 58.18 -4.47 -3.79
C GLU A 274 58.54 -4.05 -2.38
N LEU A 275 59.35 -4.83 -1.67
CA LEU A 275 59.77 -4.49 -0.30
C LEU A 275 60.70 -3.28 -0.29
N LYS A 276 61.55 -3.15 -1.31
CA LYS A 276 62.43 -1.99 -1.47
C LYS A 276 61.65 -0.70 -1.74
N SER A 277 60.62 -0.76 -2.59
CA SER A 277 59.74 0.41 -2.89
C SER A 277 58.94 0.84 -1.67
N LYS A 278 58.66 -0.07 -0.73
CA LYS A 278 58.04 0.20 0.57
C LYS A 278 59.00 0.76 1.61
N GLY A 279 60.28 1.01 1.21
CA GLY A 279 61.29 1.64 2.10
C GLY A 279 62.01 0.69 3.04
N TYR A 280 61.83 -0.65 2.91
CA TYR A 280 62.54 -1.60 3.80
C TYR A 280 64.02 -1.69 3.47
N SER A 281 64.84 -1.72 4.53
CA SER A 281 66.30 -1.92 4.44
C SER A 281 66.62 -3.37 4.03
N ILE A 282 67.86 -3.58 3.50
CA ILE A 282 68.30 -4.92 3.10
C ILE A 282 68.21 -5.92 4.25
N ARG A 283 68.51 -5.50 5.49
CA ARG A 283 68.44 -6.34 6.72
C ARG A 283 66.99 -6.72 7.06
N GLU A 284 66.06 -5.82 6.87
CA GLU A 284 64.63 -6.09 7.09
C GLU A 284 64.01 -7.00 5.98
N ILE A 285 64.45 -6.79 4.70
CA ILE A 285 64.08 -7.69 3.59
C ILE A 285 64.61 -9.09 3.86
N ALA A 286 65.86 -9.24 4.31
CA ALA A 286 66.47 -10.53 4.65
C ALA A 286 65.65 -11.24 5.73
N ARG A 287 65.23 -10.52 6.79
CA ARG A 287 64.40 -11.04 7.88
C ARG A 287 63.02 -11.46 7.43
N LYS A 288 62.38 -10.69 6.55
CA LYS A 288 61.02 -10.98 6.03
C LYS A 288 60.97 -12.10 4.98
N THR A 289 62.03 -12.27 4.23
CA THR A 289 62.06 -13.23 3.11
C THR A 289 62.83 -14.52 3.46
N GLY A 290 63.50 -14.58 4.57
CA GLY A 290 64.41 -15.69 4.92
C GLY A 290 65.63 -15.83 4.01
N MET A 291 65.93 -14.84 3.17
CA MET A 291 67.04 -14.86 2.24
C MET A 291 68.31 -14.29 2.89
N ASP A 292 69.45 -14.87 2.56
CA ASP A 292 70.73 -14.33 2.99
C ASP A 292 71.01 -12.96 2.37
N SER A 293 71.62 -12.03 3.10
CA SER A 293 71.90 -10.66 2.70
C SER A 293 72.86 -10.54 1.49
N SER A 294 73.72 -11.53 1.32
CA SER A 294 74.57 -11.62 0.13
C SER A 294 73.77 -11.98 -1.15
N ASN A 295 72.78 -12.83 -1.00
CA ASN A 295 71.85 -13.17 -2.10
C ASN A 295 70.95 -11.98 -2.44
N ILE A 296 70.56 -11.17 -1.47
CA ILE A 296 69.72 -9.97 -1.70
C ILE A 296 70.57 -8.91 -2.45
N ARG A 297 71.82 -8.67 -2.09
CA ARG A 297 72.71 -7.75 -2.79
C ARG A 297 72.94 -8.18 -4.25
N ARG A 298 73.12 -9.50 -4.50
CA ARG A 298 73.25 -10.06 -5.84
C ARG A 298 71.95 -9.88 -6.68
N HIS A 299 70.79 -9.88 -6.05
CA HIS A 299 69.50 -9.61 -6.71
C HIS A 299 69.32 -8.12 -7.07
N GLN A 300 69.98 -7.20 -6.41
CA GLN A 300 69.99 -5.76 -6.74
C GLN A 300 70.68 -5.46 -8.07
N GLU A 301 71.68 -6.29 -8.44
CA GLU A 301 72.47 -6.11 -9.66
C GLU A 301 71.92 -6.85 -10.86
N ILE A 302 70.90 -7.69 -10.65
CA ILE A 302 70.27 -8.46 -11.75
C ILE A 302 69.31 -7.56 -12.50
N ARG A 303 69.54 -7.35 -13.77
CA ARG A 303 68.58 -6.69 -14.65
C ARG A 303 67.52 -7.66 -15.06
N LEU A 304 66.25 -7.18 -15.17
CA LEU A 304 65.06 -7.99 -15.51
C LEU A 304 65.20 -8.64 -16.89
N ASP A 305 65.83 -7.98 -17.84
CA ASP A 305 66.10 -8.48 -19.18
C ASP A 305 66.94 -9.78 -19.21
N LYS A 306 67.82 -9.99 -18.21
CA LYS A 306 68.60 -11.22 -18.09
C LYS A 306 67.81 -12.39 -17.44
N LEU A 307 66.73 -12.11 -16.80
CA LEU A 307 65.87 -13.14 -16.18
C LEU A 307 64.75 -13.65 -17.11
N LEU A 308 64.43 -12.89 -18.13
CA LEU A 308 63.37 -13.22 -19.11
C LEU A 308 64.02 -13.81 -20.40
N THR A 309 63.27 -14.67 -21.10
CA THR A 309 63.64 -15.08 -22.46
C THR A 309 63.35 -13.96 -23.45
N ALA A 310 63.97 -14.02 -24.63
CA ALA A 310 63.71 -13.05 -25.70
C ALA A 310 62.20 -12.98 -26.05
N ASN A 311 61.54 -14.12 -26.05
CA ASN A 311 60.11 -14.24 -26.30
C ASN A 311 59.28 -13.59 -25.16
N GLN A 312 59.60 -13.84 -23.90
CA GLN A 312 58.96 -13.19 -22.76
C GLN A 312 59.15 -11.67 -22.77
N TRP A 313 60.33 -11.22 -23.20
CA TRP A 313 60.63 -9.80 -23.31
C TRP A 313 59.86 -9.11 -24.44
N SER A 314 59.70 -9.78 -25.59
CA SER A 314 58.86 -9.34 -26.70
C SER A 314 57.41 -9.16 -26.25
N ILE A 315 56.86 -10.15 -25.57
CA ILE A 315 55.49 -10.09 -25.03
C ILE A 315 55.30 -8.90 -24.06
N ILE A 316 56.26 -8.63 -23.17
CA ILE A 316 56.19 -7.51 -22.23
C ILE A 316 56.22 -6.17 -22.97
N LYS A 317 57.05 -5.98 -23.97
CA LYS A 317 57.07 -4.77 -24.81
C LYS A 317 55.75 -4.53 -25.53
N HIS A 318 55.11 -5.57 -26.03
CA HIS A 318 53.79 -5.47 -26.65
C HIS A 318 52.70 -5.09 -25.63
N ILE A 319 52.82 -5.57 -24.39
CA ILE A 319 51.93 -5.19 -23.29
C ILE A 319 51.96 -3.69 -23.02
N GLU A 320 53.15 -3.11 -23.05
CA GLU A 320 53.31 -1.65 -22.89
C GLU A 320 52.56 -0.89 -23.98
N GLN A 321 52.68 -1.31 -25.24
CA GLN A 321 51.97 -0.71 -26.37
C GLN A 321 50.45 -0.85 -26.29
N ILE A 322 49.94 -2.03 -25.89
CA ILE A 322 48.50 -2.22 -25.66
C ILE A 322 47.99 -1.35 -24.50
N SER A 323 48.76 -1.27 -23.41
CA SER A 323 48.37 -0.45 -22.27
C SER A 323 48.34 1.04 -22.61
N GLU A 324 49.21 1.49 -23.55
CA GLU A 324 49.17 2.85 -24.10
C GLU A 324 47.97 3.05 -25.03
N GLY A 325 47.62 2.09 -25.84
CA GLY A 325 46.44 2.12 -26.70
C GLY A 325 45.13 2.18 -25.92
N ILE A 326 45.04 1.45 -24.80
CA ILE A 326 43.89 1.52 -23.86
C ILE A 326 43.83 2.88 -23.17
N ALA A 327 44.96 3.40 -22.73
CA ALA A 327 45.03 4.71 -22.10
C ALA A 327 44.68 5.85 -23.06
N ALA A 328 45.07 5.73 -24.32
CA ALA A 328 44.76 6.68 -25.38
C ALA A 328 43.32 6.56 -25.94
N GLY A 329 42.56 5.54 -25.52
CA GLY A 329 41.20 5.30 -26.01
C GLY A 329 41.11 4.72 -27.42
N THR A 330 42.21 4.31 -28.00
CA THR A 330 42.29 3.69 -29.36
C THR A 330 41.95 2.21 -29.34
N MET A 331 41.94 1.56 -28.17
CA MET A 331 41.53 0.18 -27.96
C MET A 331 40.36 0.14 -26.95
N THR A 332 39.19 -0.30 -27.38
CA THR A 332 37.94 -0.11 -26.62
C THR A 332 37.28 -1.38 -26.09
N GLY A 333 37.73 -2.57 -26.47
CA GLY A 333 37.07 -3.83 -26.07
C GLY A 333 38.03 -4.97 -25.75
N GLU A 334 37.54 -5.98 -25.05
CA GLU A 334 38.23 -7.23 -24.72
C GLU A 334 38.71 -7.96 -26.01
N GLN A 335 37.86 -7.93 -27.04
CA GLN A 335 38.18 -8.54 -28.34
C GLN A 335 39.30 -7.81 -29.08
N ASP A 336 39.44 -6.50 -28.94
CA ASP A 336 40.53 -5.71 -29.56
C ASP A 336 41.87 -6.04 -28.90
N ILE A 337 41.88 -6.27 -27.60
CA ILE A 337 43.08 -6.67 -26.85
C ILE A 337 43.51 -8.08 -27.25
N ILE A 338 42.54 -9.01 -27.35
CA ILE A 338 42.78 -10.41 -27.74
C ILE A 338 43.19 -10.53 -29.19
N SER A 339 42.60 -9.75 -30.12
CA SER A 339 42.96 -9.78 -31.54
C SER A 339 44.38 -9.25 -31.75
N HIS A 340 44.76 -8.18 -31.09
CA HIS A 340 46.10 -7.64 -31.17
C HIS A 340 47.18 -8.59 -30.62
N TYR A 341 46.82 -9.42 -29.62
CA TYR A 341 47.68 -10.49 -29.11
C TYR A 341 47.78 -11.69 -30.03
N LYS A 342 46.76 -11.98 -30.83
CA LYS A 342 46.78 -13.06 -31.83
C LYS A 342 47.71 -12.76 -33.02
N ASP A 343 47.95 -11.49 -33.31
CA ASP A 343 48.84 -11.03 -34.34
C ASP A 343 50.33 -11.07 -33.96
N VAL A 344 50.59 -11.27 -32.64
CA VAL A 344 51.95 -11.39 -32.10
C VAL A 344 52.25 -12.83 -31.74
N GLU A 345 52.59 -13.63 -32.80
CA GLU A 345 53.14 -14.99 -32.69
C GLU A 345 52.59 -15.96 -31.60
N GLY A 346 51.54 -16.52 -31.90
CA GLY A 346 51.11 -17.87 -32.17
C GLY A 346 51.13 -18.87 -31.09
N LYS A 347 51.84 -19.30 -30.22
CA LYS A 347 51.74 -20.59 -29.50
C LYS A 347 51.64 -20.56 -27.97
N ASP A 348 52.03 -19.47 -27.35
CA ASP A 348 52.16 -19.43 -25.87
C ASP A 348 51.12 -18.63 -25.14
N LEU A 349 50.05 -18.22 -25.81
CA LEU A 349 48.97 -17.41 -25.19
C LEU A 349 47.74 -18.21 -24.76
N ILE A 350 47.80 -19.54 -24.86
CA ILE A 350 46.73 -20.46 -24.41
C ILE A 350 46.42 -20.21 -22.95
N GLY A 351 45.21 -19.75 -22.66
CA GLY A 351 44.69 -19.49 -21.31
C GLY A 351 44.94 -18.08 -20.74
N LEU A 352 45.52 -17.15 -21.53
CA LEU A 352 45.62 -15.74 -21.15
C LEU A 352 44.27 -15.04 -21.24
N ASP A 353 43.52 -15.35 -22.29
CA ASP A 353 42.12 -14.94 -22.48
C ASP A 353 41.23 -15.30 -21.30
N GLN A 354 41.29 -16.54 -20.79
CA GLN A 354 40.56 -16.95 -19.60
C GLN A 354 40.95 -16.15 -18.33
N LYS A 355 42.26 -15.90 -18.17
CA LYS A 355 42.76 -15.12 -17.01
C LYS A 355 42.38 -13.64 -17.06
N LEU A 356 42.39 -13.07 -18.26
CA LEU A 356 41.87 -11.71 -18.47
C LEU A 356 40.39 -11.64 -18.19
N ASP A 357 39.61 -12.59 -18.69
CA ASP A 357 38.15 -12.70 -18.43
C ASP A 357 37.83 -12.83 -16.93
N GLU A 358 38.61 -13.66 -16.20
CA GLU A 358 38.49 -13.77 -14.74
C GLU A 358 38.86 -12.47 -14.03
N CYS A 359 39.86 -11.74 -14.52
CA CYS A 359 40.23 -10.46 -13.95
C CYS A 359 39.13 -9.42 -14.13
N PHE A 360 38.53 -9.35 -15.34
CA PHE A 360 37.39 -8.50 -15.64
C PHE A 360 36.17 -8.87 -14.74
N LYS A 361 35.86 -10.15 -14.62
CA LYS A 361 34.78 -10.64 -13.77
C LYS A 361 35.00 -10.36 -12.28
N LYS A 362 36.20 -10.59 -11.73
CA LYS A 362 36.53 -10.30 -10.33
C LYS A 362 36.40 -8.82 -9.99
N ARG A 363 36.84 -7.94 -10.87
CA ARG A 363 36.77 -6.50 -10.61
C ARG A 363 35.34 -5.96 -10.69
N CYS A 364 34.52 -6.50 -11.58
CA CYS A 364 33.08 -6.25 -11.61
C CYS A 364 32.43 -6.61 -10.24
N VAL A 365 32.81 -7.74 -9.64
CA VAL A 365 32.27 -8.19 -8.35
C VAL A 365 32.80 -7.36 -7.17
N GLU A 366 34.06 -6.96 -7.15
CA GLU A 366 34.65 -6.17 -6.06
C GLU A 366 34.14 -4.72 -6.03
N GLN A 367 33.93 -4.11 -7.18
CA GLN A 367 33.38 -2.76 -7.27
C GLN A 367 31.86 -2.73 -6.99
N SER A 368 31.12 -3.80 -7.32
CA SER A 368 29.71 -3.93 -6.97
C SER A 368 29.46 -3.94 -5.47
N LYS A 369 30.43 -4.40 -4.68
CA LYS A 369 30.38 -4.36 -3.21
C LYS A 369 30.66 -2.97 -2.62
N LYS A 370 31.29 -2.08 -3.34
CA LYS A 370 31.80 -0.80 -2.80
C LYS A 370 30.96 0.44 -3.11
N ARG A 371 30.02 0.42 -4.10
CA ARG A 371 29.18 1.60 -4.42
C ARG A 371 27.81 1.20 -4.95
N LYS A 372 26.90 0.75 -4.07
CA LYS A 372 25.48 0.73 -4.44
C LYS A 372 24.99 2.17 -4.57
N LEU A 373 24.50 2.53 -5.75
CA LEU A 373 23.77 3.79 -5.93
C LEU A 373 22.55 3.78 -4.98
N PRO A 374 22.34 4.81 -4.17
CA PRO A 374 21.15 4.87 -3.33
C PRO A 374 19.91 4.83 -4.23
N LYS A 375 18.94 3.98 -3.86
CA LYS A 375 17.68 3.89 -4.58
C LYS A 375 16.77 5.04 -4.14
N PRO A 376 16.12 5.78 -5.06
CA PRO A 376 15.14 6.80 -4.68
C PRO A 376 13.93 6.17 -3.99
N SER A 377 13.40 6.84 -2.97
CA SER A 377 12.19 6.39 -2.28
C SER A 377 10.96 6.57 -3.18
N ASN A 378 9.93 5.72 -2.99
CA ASN A 378 8.67 5.82 -3.74
C ASN A 378 8.03 7.22 -3.59
N LYS A 379 8.14 7.83 -2.40
CA LYS A 379 7.68 9.20 -2.15
C LYS A 379 8.41 10.24 -3.00
N GLU A 380 9.70 10.08 -3.18
CA GLU A 380 10.50 10.98 -3.99
C GLU A 380 10.23 10.79 -5.49
N ILE A 381 10.10 9.53 -5.96
CA ILE A 381 9.68 9.21 -7.32
C ILE A 381 8.33 9.88 -7.61
N PHE A 382 7.33 9.66 -6.74
CA PHE A 382 6.02 10.27 -6.90
C PHE A 382 6.10 11.80 -6.97
N LYS A 383 6.81 12.44 -6.04
CA LYS A 383 6.96 13.90 -6.04
C LYS A 383 7.63 14.42 -7.31
N THR A 384 8.68 13.74 -7.79
CA THR A 384 9.42 14.14 -8.98
C THR A 384 8.54 14.10 -10.24
N PHE A 385 7.80 13.02 -10.43
CA PHE A 385 7.02 12.82 -11.65
C PHE A 385 5.65 13.48 -11.61
N PHE A 386 4.98 13.51 -10.47
CA PHE A 386 3.58 13.95 -10.39
C PHE A 386 3.36 15.31 -9.73
N CYS A 387 4.31 15.86 -8.96
CA CYS A 387 4.11 17.15 -8.29
C CYS A 387 4.71 18.31 -9.07
N LYS A 388 3.90 19.37 -9.31
CA LYS A 388 4.37 20.64 -9.91
C LYS A 388 5.37 21.31 -8.96
N GLY A 389 6.40 21.95 -9.55
CA GLY A 389 7.38 22.72 -8.79
C GLY A 389 8.39 21.88 -7.99
N TYR A 390 8.20 20.57 -7.85
CA TYR A 390 9.15 19.74 -7.15
C TYR A 390 10.37 19.44 -8.03
N LYS A 391 11.57 19.72 -7.50
CA LYS A 391 12.86 19.36 -8.10
C LYS A 391 13.49 18.28 -7.24
N SER A 392 13.81 17.13 -7.84
CA SER A 392 14.49 16.05 -7.13
C SER A 392 15.91 16.49 -6.76
N ALA A 393 16.35 16.14 -5.57
CA ALA A 393 17.75 16.22 -5.16
C ALA A 393 18.48 14.87 -5.31
N HIS A 394 17.75 13.82 -5.72
CA HIS A 394 18.33 12.48 -5.82
C HIS A 394 19.23 12.36 -7.07
N PRO A 395 20.54 12.04 -6.91
CA PRO A 395 21.52 12.08 -8.00
C PRO A 395 21.11 11.25 -9.22
N MET A 396 20.57 10.04 -9.00
CA MET A 396 20.11 9.17 -10.08
C MET A 396 18.98 9.81 -10.89
N LEU A 397 17.99 10.41 -10.22
CA LEU A 397 16.85 11.03 -10.92
C LEU A 397 17.29 12.26 -11.70
N LEU A 398 18.23 13.04 -11.17
CA LEU A 398 18.82 14.17 -11.88
C LEU A 398 19.54 13.68 -13.15
N GLU A 399 20.44 12.70 -13.03
CA GLU A 399 21.19 12.14 -14.15
C GLU A 399 20.26 11.61 -15.26
N VAL A 400 19.20 10.86 -14.89
CA VAL A 400 18.23 10.32 -15.85
C VAL A 400 17.46 11.43 -16.56
N LEU A 401 17.07 12.49 -15.85
CA LEU A 401 16.25 13.57 -16.39
C LEU A 401 17.08 14.56 -17.23
N GLU A 402 18.33 14.79 -16.88
CA GLU A 402 19.23 15.68 -17.63
C GLU A 402 19.62 15.07 -18.97
N ASN A 403 19.88 13.77 -19.00
CA ASN A 403 20.43 13.08 -20.18
C ASN A 403 19.36 12.53 -21.13
N ASN A 404 18.05 12.60 -20.79
CA ASN A 404 17.02 12.02 -21.65
C ASN A 404 15.76 12.89 -21.77
N ILE A 405 15.54 13.40 -22.98
CA ILE A 405 14.38 14.24 -23.33
C ILE A 405 13.05 13.48 -23.12
N ALA A 406 13.01 12.16 -23.39
CA ALA A 406 11.79 11.38 -23.22
C ALA A 406 11.31 11.35 -21.76
N TYR A 407 12.23 11.26 -20.80
CA TYR A 407 11.85 11.27 -19.37
C TYR A 407 11.42 12.67 -18.89
N ARG A 408 11.99 13.74 -19.44
CA ARG A 408 11.50 15.11 -19.18
C ARG A 408 10.08 15.32 -19.71
N LYS A 409 9.79 14.82 -20.92
CA LYS A 409 8.43 14.82 -21.48
C LYS A 409 7.47 13.97 -20.64
N LEU A 410 7.94 12.82 -20.15
CA LEU A 410 7.15 11.94 -19.29
C LEU A 410 6.69 12.65 -18.01
N ILE A 411 7.54 13.46 -17.37
CA ILE A 411 7.14 14.24 -16.20
C ILE A 411 5.95 15.16 -16.51
N ILE A 412 5.97 15.82 -17.66
CA ILE A 412 4.88 16.72 -18.09
C ILE A 412 3.59 15.90 -18.22
N LEU A 413 3.66 14.74 -18.88
CA LEU A 413 2.49 13.87 -19.08
C LEU A 413 2.01 13.21 -17.76
N CYS A 414 2.89 12.88 -16.83
CA CYS A 414 2.50 12.41 -15.51
C CYS A 414 1.72 13.48 -14.72
N ARG A 415 2.18 14.72 -14.77
CA ARG A 415 1.53 15.84 -14.10
C ARG A 415 0.19 16.17 -14.75
N GLU A 416 0.12 16.15 -16.07
CA GLU A 416 -1.13 16.34 -16.81
C GLU A 416 -2.15 15.24 -16.49
N PHE A 417 -1.75 13.97 -16.46
CA PHE A 417 -2.63 12.88 -16.04
C PHE A 417 -3.20 13.08 -14.63
N ARG A 418 -2.34 13.52 -13.71
CA ARG A 418 -2.79 13.86 -12.35
C ARG A 418 -3.76 15.04 -12.34
N ASP A 419 -3.51 16.04 -13.17
CA ASP A 419 -4.41 17.20 -13.28
C ASP A 419 -5.78 16.78 -13.84
N MET A 420 -5.84 15.95 -14.89
CA MET A 420 -7.09 15.35 -15.39
C MET A 420 -7.87 14.64 -14.29
N MET A 421 -7.18 13.78 -13.49
CA MET A 421 -7.83 13.03 -12.43
C MET A 421 -8.28 13.91 -11.25
N ASN A 422 -7.66 15.07 -11.04
CA ASN A 422 -8.02 16.02 -9.96
C ASN A 422 -9.02 17.10 -10.39
N GLY A 423 -9.43 17.10 -11.66
CA GLY A 423 -10.33 18.12 -12.20
C GLY A 423 -9.67 19.49 -12.40
N TYR A 424 -8.33 19.54 -12.49
CA TYR A 424 -7.60 20.74 -12.88
C TYR A 424 -7.56 20.90 -14.40
N PRO A 425 -7.33 22.11 -14.92
CA PRO A 425 -7.18 22.33 -16.36
C PRO A 425 -6.05 21.46 -16.95
N PHE A 426 -6.33 20.84 -18.08
CA PHE A 426 -5.40 20.00 -18.84
C PHE A 426 -5.47 20.33 -20.33
N THR A 427 -4.43 19.96 -21.08
CA THR A 427 -4.25 20.38 -22.47
C THR A 427 -4.75 19.34 -23.47
N HIS A 428 -4.55 18.06 -23.17
CA HIS A 428 -4.81 16.96 -24.11
C HIS A 428 -6.00 16.12 -23.67
N THR A 429 -6.83 15.68 -24.59
CA THR A 429 -7.84 14.63 -24.30
C THR A 429 -7.15 13.34 -23.86
N LEU A 430 -7.87 12.46 -23.15
CA LEU A 430 -7.32 11.17 -22.68
C LEU A 430 -6.76 10.34 -23.86
N GLN A 431 -7.43 10.32 -25.01
CA GLN A 431 -6.92 9.64 -26.20
C GLN A 431 -5.61 10.23 -26.73
N MET A 432 -5.52 11.55 -26.76
CA MET A 432 -4.33 12.27 -27.21
C MET A 432 -3.18 12.06 -26.25
N TRP A 433 -3.45 12.07 -24.95
CA TRP A 433 -2.50 11.77 -23.90
C TRP A 433 -1.93 10.34 -24.04
N ILE A 434 -2.76 9.32 -24.28
CA ILE A 434 -2.33 7.94 -24.53
C ILE A 434 -1.36 7.87 -25.72
N ARG A 435 -1.67 8.56 -26.83
CA ARG A 435 -0.81 8.62 -28.01
C ARG A 435 0.56 9.24 -27.69
N LEU A 436 0.56 10.36 -26.95
CA LEU A 436 1.79 11.05 -26.55
C LEU A 436 2.66 10.18 -25.66
N VAL A 437 2.07 9.48 -24.68
CA VAL A 437 2.79 8.57 -23.79
C VAL A 437 3.40 7.40 -24.58
N ARG A 438 2.66 6.79 -25.52
CA ARG A 438 3.15 5.70 -26.38
C ARG A 438 4.31 6.13 -27.27
N ASN A 439 4.27 7.36 -27.77
CA ASN A 439 5.34 7.92 -28.60
C ASN A 439 6.69 8.05 -27.87
N LEU A 440 6.68 8.05 -26.52
CA LEU A 440 7.92 8.00 -25.75
C LEU A 440 8.65 6.65 -25.82
N LYS A 441 7.99 5.59 -26.30
CA LYS A 441 8.51 4.21 -26.43
C LYS A 441 9.05 3.64 -25.10
N ILE A 442 8.46 4.03 -23.98
CA ILE A 442 8.79 3.53 -22.64
C ILE A 442 7.86 2.36 -22.32
N LYS A 443 8.44 1.17 -22.10
CA LYS A 443 7.68 -0.08 -21.91
C LYS A 443 6.63 0.03 -20.81
N GLU A 444 7.05 0.45 -19.62
CA GLU A 444 6.17 0.54 -18.45
C GLU A 444 5.00 1.51 -18.67
N CYS A 445 5.25 2.62 -19.33
CA CYS A 445 4.21 3.58 -19.68
C CYS A 445 3.26 3.04 -20.75
N SER A 446 3.78 2.29 -21.73
CA SER A 446 2.95 1.61 -22.75
C SER A 446 2.06 0.53 -22.11
N ASP A 447 2.55 -0.19 -21.13
CA ASP A 447 1.77 -1.20 -20.39
C ASP A 447 0.67 -0.55 -19.53
N PHE A 448 0.94 0.63 -18.95
CA PHE A 448 -0.10 1.42 -18.31
C PHE A 448 -1.18 1.88 -19.31
N CYS A 449 -0.79 2.36 -20.50
CA CYS A 449 -1.74 2.75 -21.54
C CYS A 449 -2.64 1.58 -21.97
N LYS A 450 -2.11 0.34 -22.06
CA LYS A 450 -2.93 -0.86 -22.34
C LYS A 450 -3.99 -1.08 -21.23
N MET A 451 -3.62 -0.90 -19.97
CA MET A 451 -4.55 -1.01 -18.85
C MET A 451 -5.66 0.07 -18.94
N VAL A 452 -5.29 1.31 -19.31
CA VAL A 452 -6.24 2.40 -19.53
C VAL A 452 -7.22 2.06 -20.65
N GLU A 453 -6.76 1.48 -21.77
CA GLU A 453 -7.60 1.10 -22.90
C GLU A 453 -8.59 -0.01 -22.58
N LEU A 454 -8.22 -0.97 -21.71
CA LEU A 454 -9.13 -2.04 -21.27
C LEU A 454 -10.35 -1.53 -20.48
N ASP A 455 -10.27 -0.32 -19.94
CA ASP A 455 -11.34 0.30 -19.16
C ASP A 455 -11.59 1.76 -19.57
N PHE A 456 -11.38 2.05 -20.86
CA PHE A 456 -11.31 3.40 -21.41
C PHE A 456 -12.55 4.24 -21.07
N GLU A 457 -13.75 3.74 -21.29
CA GLU A 457 -15.01 4.46 -21.05
C GLU A 457 -15.12 4.88 -19.56
N ALA A 458 -14.86 3.95 -18.64
CA ALA A 458 -14.92 4.26 -17.21
C ALA A 458 -13.86 5.28 -16.77
N ILE A 459 -12.73 5.32 -17.45
CA ILE A 459 -11.66 6.30 -17.18
C ILE A 459 -11.98 7.65 -17.83
N ALA A 460 -12.56 7.68 -19.03
CA ALA A 460 -13.06 8.88 -19.66
C ALA A 460 -14.16 9.52 -18.81
N ASN A 461 -15.12 8.72 -18.34
CA ASN A 461 -16.16 9.15 -17.39
C ASN A 461 -15.55 9.70 -16.08
N ALA A 462 -14.41 9.17 -15.62
CA ALA A 462 -13.73 9.72 -14.47
C ALA A 462 -13.14 11.11 -14.73
N VAL A 463 -12.77 11.46 -15.96
CA VAL A 463 -12.31 12.80 -16.30
C VAL A 463 -13.49 13.78 -16.40
N GLU A 464 -14.58 13.36 -17.02
CA GLU A 464 -15.71 14.23 -17.41
C GLU A 464 -16.75 14.43 -16.30
N LEU A 465 -17.08 13.37 -15.54
CA LEU A 465 -18.14 13.41 -14.55
C LEU A 465 -17.65 13.93 -13.18
N PRO A 466 -18.49 14.61 -12.40
CA PRO A 466 -18.09 15.28 -11.16
C PRO A 466 -17.89 14.32 -9.96
N PHE A 467 -18.08 13.03 -10.15
CA PHE A 467 -18.00 12.04 -9.07
C PHE A 467 -16.55 11.70 -8.69
N ASN A 468 -16.27 11.61 -7.40
CA ASN A 468 -14.97 11.17 -6.89
C ASN A 468 -15.15 10.21 -5.69
N ASN A 469 -14.19 9.31 -5.51
CA ASN A 469 -14.24 8.25 -4.49
C ASN A 469 -13.71 8.66 -3.10
N GLY A 470 -13.39 9.92 -2.84
CA GLY A 470 -12.91 10.36 -1.54
C GLY A 470 -13.86 10.02 -0.38
N ILE A 471 -15.16 9.96 -0.67
CA ILE A 471 -16.21 9.54 0.27
C ILE A 471 -16.10 8.07 0.63
N LEU A 472 -15.77 7.21 -0.34
CA LEU A 472 -15.59 5.78 -0.13
C LEU A 472 -14.39 5.51 0.79
N GLU A 473 -13.27 6.16 0.55
CA GLU A 473 -12.10 6.06 1.43
C GLU A 473 -12.44 6.48 2.87
N GLY A 474 -13.14 7.61 3.04
CA GLY A 474 -13.67 8.05 4.34
C GLY A 474 -14.58 7.01 4.99
N THR A 475 -15.47 6.41 4.21
CA THR A 475 -16.39 5.36 4.68
C THR A 475 -15.66 4.08 5.07
N VAL A 476 -14.71 3.63 4.26
CA VAL A 476 -13.86 2.46 4.58
C VAL A 476 -13.04 2.71 5.86
N ASN A 477 -12.52 3.91 6.06
CA ASN A 477 -11.82 4.28 7.29
C ASN A 477 -12.78 4.29 8.49
N ARG A 478 -14.02 4.74 8.32
CA ARG A 478 -15.07 4.67 9.35
C ARG A 478 -15.40 3.21 9.70
N ILE A 479 -15.53 2.32 8.71
CA ILE A 479 -15.72 0.88 8.94
C ILE A 479 -14.57 0.31 9.78
N LYS A 480 -13.31 0.65 9.44
CA LYS A 480 -12.13 0.23 10.21
C LYS A 480 -12.21 0.70 11.67
N ASN A 481 -12.64 1.94 11.91
CA ASN A 481 -12.77 2.51 13.24
C ASN A 481 -13.88 1.82 14.04
N ILE A 482 -15.07 1.59 13.45
CA ILE A 482 -16.16 0.84 14.09
C ILE A 482 -15.67 -0.57 14.46
N LYS A 483 -14.96 -1.26 13.57
CA LYS A 483 -14.42 -2.59 13.86
C LYS A 483 -13.40 -2.59 14.99
N ARG A 484 -12.50 -1.62 15.05
CA ARG A 484 -11.52 -1.46 16.16
C ARG A 484 -12.23 -1.24 17.48
N MET A 485 -13.18 -0.31 17.52
CA MET A 485 -14.01 -0.02 18.68
C MET A 485 -14.76 -1.25 19.19
N MET A 486 -15.13 -2.17 18.30
CA MET A 486 -15.81 -3.43 18.63
C MET A 486 -14.85 -4.61 18.82
N PHE A 487 -13.55 -4.36 18.94
CA PHE A 487 -12.51 -5.38 19.15
C PHE A 487 -12.53 -6.51 18.09
N GLY A 488 -12.95 -6.20 16.85
CA GLY A 488 -13.08 -7.17 15.77
C GLY A 488 -14.22 -8.18 15.90
N LYS A 489 -15.05 -8.09 16.95
CA LYS A 489 -16.16 -9.01 17.26
C LYS A 489 -17.51 -8.58 16.65
N ALA A 490 -17.53 -7.55 15.80
CA ALA A 490 -18.76 -7.11 15.13
C ALA A 490 -19.22 -8.16 14.12
N GLY A 491 -20.40 -8.73 14.31
CA GLY A 491 -21.09 -9.45 13.25
C GLY A 491 -21.60 -8.49 12.17
N GLU A 492 -21.88 -9.01 10.96
CA GLU A 492 -22.30 -8.26 9.78
C GLU A 492 -23.43 -7.27 10.06
N ARG A 493 -24.57 -7.77 10.58
CA ARG A 493 -25.73 -6.93 10.89
C ARG A 493 -25.41 -5.76 11.81
N LEU A 494 -24.61 -5.99 12.84
CA LEU A 494 -24.27 -4.96 13.81
C LEU A 494 -23.33 -3.90 13.24
N LEU A 495 -22.36 -4.31 12.42
CA LEU A 495 -21.46 -3.40 11.70
C LEU A 495 -22.26 -2.53 10.72
N LYS A 496 -23.12 -3.17 9.91
CA LYS A 496 -24.01 -2.48 8.98
C LYS A 496 -24.90 -1.46 9.69
N MET A 497 -25.53 -1.84 10.82
CA MET A 497 -26.36 -0.93 11.61
C MET A 497 -25.58 0.28 12.13
N LYS A 498 -24.39 0.05 12.72
CA LYS A 498 -23.55 1.16 13.20
C LYS A 498 -23.07 2.07 12.07
N LEU A 499 -22.79 1.52 10.89
CA LEU A 499 -22.37 2.30 9.73
C LEU A 499 -23.51 3.18 9.21
N ILE A 500 -24.67 2.58 8.93
CA ILE A 500 -25.79 3.25 8.26
C ILE A 500 -26.49 4.21 9.22
N LEU A 501 -26.94 3.73 10.38
CA LEU A 501 -27.76 4.54 11.29
C LEU A 501 -26.99 5.68 11.97
N ASN A 502 -25.69 5.51 12.21
CA ASN A 502 -24.86 6.58 12.71
C ASN A 502 -24.52 7.66 11.64
N SER A 503 -24.84 7.44 10.38
CA SER A 503 -24.67 8.40 9.27
C SER A 503 -25.95 9.19 9.01
N SER A 504 -27.05 8.78 9.59
CA SER A 504 -28.37 9.39 9.38
C SER A 504 -28.71 10.46 10.43
N THR A 505 -27.89 10.53 11.47
CA THR A 505 -27.90 11.58 12.52
C THR A 505 -26.78 12.58 12.30
#